data_823860ce1936983d05a9fe8ae9ae6273
#
_entry.id   823860ce1936983d05a9fe8ae9ae6273
#
_cell.length_a   1.000
_cell.length_b   1.000
_cell.length_c   1.000
_cell.angle_alpha   90.00
_cell.angle_beta   90.00
_cell.angle_gamma   90.00
#
_symmetry.space_group_name_H-M   'P 1'
#
loop_
_entity.id
_entity.type
_entity.pdbx_description
1 polymer ?
#
loop_
_entity_poly.entity_id
_entity_poly.type
_entity_poly.pdbx_seq_one_letter_code
_entity_poly.pdbx_strand_id
1 'polypeptide(L)'
;MVVESPSPKSPASPEDRPAGPNSPSGDIPTAPAPVIEADAAPEEEPVIDDGDSGVGSFQSSTASVRDELIKQRQEYGRKYQGYMEAKYLLPMDERELERLELQNHLVWVSLEHKLYHAPVKNLDRVLDVGCGTGQWTIEFADAHPESEVLGVDLAPVQPNSIPPNLKFEVDDIEMPWNFTSKFNYIHTEAMIGAIQDWPKYFCQSFEFLQPGGYLECHDVDFNVHCDDGTMPDDCPIVKWHEYMHQAAEKMGFPLDVVHSFPDLMREAGYTDITRRVFKWPINTWPKDKRYKEIGWLACENFLWGCESMSLALLTRGLGWTADEVRVFMAGLRRAFADRRIHAYYNFYAIYGRKPENAV
;
A
#
# COMPACT_ATOMS: atom_id res chain seq x y z
N MET A 1 0.13 -67.15 22.68
CA MET A 1 0.08 -66.43 21.39
C MET A 1 0.00 -64.95 21.70
N VAL A 2 1.14 -64.29 21.57
CA VAL A 2 1.24 -62.85 21.73
C VAL A 2 1.14 -62.27 20.35
N VAL A 3 0.15 -61.38 20.11
CA VAL A 3 -0.04 -60.69 18.84
C VAL A 3 0.70 -59.36 18.93
N GLU A 4 1.77 -59.20 18.17
CA GLU A 4 2.50 -57.95 17.96
C GLU A 4 1.71 -56.95 17.11
N SER A 5 1.57 -55.76 17.61
CA SER A 5 1.04 -54.62 16.87
C SER A 5 2.14 -53.97 16.00
N PRO A 6 1.86 -53.55 14.76
CA PRO A 6 2.87 -52.93 13.90
C PRO A 6 3.09 -51.46 14.27
N SER A 7 4.36 -51.06 14.33
CA SER A 7 4.85 -49.69 14.54
C SER A 7 4.45 -48.73 13.40
N PRO A 8 4.22 -47.45 13.64
CA PRO A 8 3.90 -46.47 12.61
C PRO A 8 5.14 -46.13 11.76
N LYS A 9 4.92 -46.05 10.44
CA LYS A 9 5.94 -45.66 9.46
C LYS A 9 6.20 -44.11 9.57
N SER A 10 7.48 -43.76 9.57
CA SER A 10 7.95 -42.40 9.47
C SER A 10 7.48 -41.72 8.17
N PRO A 11 7.26 -40.36 8.19
CA PRO A 11 6.89 -39.65 6.98
C PRO A 11 8.06 -39.53 5.99
N ALA A 12 7.77 -39.65 4.71
CA ALA A 12 8.73 -39.58 3.62
C ALA A 12 9.34 -38.20 3.46
N SER A 13 10.62 -38.16 3.06
CA SER A 13 11.41 -36.98 2.76
C SER A 13 10.83 -36.13 1.59
N PRO A 14 11.13 -34.82 1.50
CA PRO A 14 10.51 -33.88 0.56
C PRO A 14 10.92 -34.02 -0.92
N GLU A 15 11.72 -35.04 -1.29
CA GLU A 15 12.35 -35.14 -2.63
C GLU A 15 11.53 -35.87 -3.71
N ASP A 16 10.36 -36.44 -3.39
CA ASP A 16 9.54 -37.22 -4.33
C ASP A 16 8.22 -36.51 -4.75
N ARG A 17 8.27 -35.23 -5.13
CA ARG A 17 7.17 -34.64 -5.89
C ARG A 17 7.56 -34.52 -7.36
N PRO A 18 6.75 -35.03 -8.30
CA PRO A 18 6.99 -34.82 -9.72
C PRO A 18 6.88 -33.31 -10.04
N ALA A 19 7.88 -32.77 -10.74
CA ALA A 19 7.86 -31.43 -11.28
C ALA A 19 6.63 -31.27 -12.21
N GLY A 20 5.76 -30.34 -11.89
CA GLY A 20 4.68 -29.90 -12.77
C GLY A 20 5.24 -29.23 -14.03
N PRO A 21 4.47 -29.12 -15.11
CA PRO A 21 4.96 -28.58 -16.37
C PRO A 21 5.48 -27.15 -16.19
N ASN A 22 6.73 -26.90 -16.62
CA ASN A 22 7.35 -25.59 -16.71
C ASN A 22 6.46 -24.65 -17.54
N SER A 23 5.76 -23.74 -16.87
CA SER A 23 5.21 -22.56 -17.53
C SER A 23 6.38 -21.66 -17.92
N PRO A 24 6.44 -21.09 -19.11
CA PRO A 24 7.50 -20.18 -19.48
C PRO A 24 7.40 -18.92 -18.60
N SER A 25 8.35 -18.75 -17.70
CA SER A 25 8.59 -17.48 -17.02
C SER A 25 9.07 -16.46 -18.06
N GLY A 26 8.15 -15.81 -18.75
CA GLY A 26 8.48 -14.70 -19.62
C GLY A 26 9.00 -13.55 -18.74
N ASP A 27 10.20 -13.04 -19.05
CA ASP A 27 10.75 -11.88 -18.37
C ASP A 27 9.76 -10.71 -18.44
N ILE A 28 9.33 -10.23 -17.27
CA ILE A 28 8.44 -9.07 -17.19
C ILE A 28 9.26 -7.84 -17.55
N PRO A 29 8.83 -7.01 -18.52
CA PRO A 29 9.52 -5.78 -18.83
C PRO A 29 9.61 -4.90 -17.58
N THR A 30 10.81 -4.81 -17.02
CA THR A 30 11.11 -3.94 -15.89
C THR A 30 12.12 -2.92 -16.37
N ALA A 31 11.73 -1.64 -16.39
CA ALA A 31 12.69 -0.58 -16.59
C ALA A 31 13.71 -0.60 -15.43
N PRO A 32 15.02 -0.54 -15.68
CA PRO A 32 16.00 -0.54 -14.60
C PRO A 32 15.76 0.64 -13.68
N ALA A 33 15.80 0.38 -12.37
CA ALA A 33 15.68 1.44 -11.37
C ALA A 33 16.85 2.44 -11.54
N PRO A 34 16.60 3.75 -11.48
CA PRO A 34 17.64 4.76 -11.64
C PRO A 34 18.67 4.67 -10.51
N VAL A 35 19.94 4.92 -10.85
CA VAL A 35 21.02 5.13 -9.87
C VAL A 35 20.87 6.56 -9.31
N ILE A 36 20.89 6.70 -7.99
CA ILE A 36 20.79 8.00 -7.32
C ILE A 36 22.15 8.36 -6.73
N GLU A 37 22.71 9.53 -7.13
CA GLU A 37 23.94 10.06 -6.56
C GLU A 37 23.66 10.82 -5.27
N ALA A 38 24.50 10.62 -4.23
CA ALA A 38 24.43 11.36 -2.98
C ALA A 38 24.95 12.79 -3.15
N ASP A 39 24.36 13.74 -2.41
CA ASP A 39 24.87 15.10 -2.27
C ASP A 39 26.01 15.14 -1.24
N ALA A 40 26.90 16.14 -1.36
CA ALA A 40 27.86 16.41 -0.30
C ALA A 40 27.09 16.80 0.97
N ALA A 41 27.26 16.03 2.05
CA ALA A 41 26.52 16.25 3.30
C ALA A 41 26.76 17.65 3.85
N PRO A 42 25.70 18.43 4.19
CA PRO A 42 25.88 19.67 4.94
C PRO A 42 26.22 19.38 6.41
N GLU A 43 26.99 20.25 7.02
CA GLU A 43 27.44 20.13 8.42
C GLU A 43 26.37 20.46 9.48
N GLU A 44 25.12 20.74 9.11
CA GLU A 44 24.07 21.16 10.06
C GLU A 44 23.07 20.04 10.36
N GLU A 45 22.80 19.81 11.65
CA GLU A 45 21.75 18.88 12.13
C GLU A 45 20.34 19.47 11.89
N PRO A 46 19.36 18.68 11.48
CA PRO A 46 17.98 19.15 11.30
C PRO A 46 17.33 19.47 12.64
N VAL A 47 16.72 20.64 12.73
CA VAL A 47 15.85 21.03 13.85
C VAL A 47 14.49 20.39 13.64
N ILE A 48 14.09 19.51 14.54
CA ILE A 48 12.76 18.90 14.55
C ILE A 48 11.85 19.78 15.40
N ASP A 49 10.84 20.38 14.79
CA ASP A 49 9.81 21.17 15.47
C ASP A 49 8.59 20.28 15.76
N ASP A 50 8.26 20.13 17.05
CA ASP A 50 7.12 19.34 17.53
C ASP A 50 5.85 20.20 17.61
N GLY A 51 5.41 20.76 16.49
CA GLY A 51 4.21 21.59 16.40
C GLY A 51 2.91 20.78 16.49
N ASP A 52 2.23 20.87 17.63
CA ASP A 52 0.87 20.37 17.85
C ASP A 52 -0.16 21.44 17.47
N SER A 53 -1.13 21.10 16.57
CA SER A 53 -2.32 21.93 16.40
C SER A 53 -3.51 21.08 15.93
N GLY A 54 -4.53 20.99 16.78
CA GLY A 54 -5.81 20.39 16.47
C GLY A 54 -6.80 21.37 15.88
N VAL A 55 -7.85 20.88 15.20
CA VAL A 55 -9.25 21.40 15.23
C VAL A 55 -10.22 20.61 14.31
N GLY A 56 -11.44 20.39 14.80
CA GLY A 56 -12.69 20.51 14.04
C GLY A 56 -13.40 19.24 13.57
N SER A 57 -14.59 19.00 14.12
CA SER A 57 -15.49 17.88 13.83
C SER A 57 -16.60 18.25 12.84
N PHE A 58 -16.96 17.31 11.95
CA PHE A 58 -18.21 17.36 11.17
C PHE A 58 -19.02 16.06 11.32
N GLN A 59 -20.34 16.22 11.46
CA GLN A 59 -21.33 15.14 11.55
C GLN A 59 -22.19 15.11 10.29
N SER A 60 -22.51 13.91 9.78
CA SER A 60 -23.62 13.70 8.85
C SER A 60 -24.26 12.32 9.05
N SER A 61 -25.57 12.24 8.85
CA SER A 61 -26.44 11.11 9.20
C SER A 61 -27.09 10.49 7.96
N THR A 62 -27.09 9.15 7.84
CA THR A 62 -28.22 8.28 7.39
C THR A 62 -27.78 6.81 7.19
N ALA A 63 -28.64 5.88 7.42
CA ALA A 63 -28.58 4.78 8.35
C ALA A 63 -28.81 3.39 7.71
N SER A 64 -28.33 2.40 8.29
CA SER A 64 -28.63 1.05 8.78
C SER A 64 -27.64 -0.08 8.45
N VAL A 65 -27.12 -0.30 7.26
CA VAL A 65 -25.91 -1.15 7.02
C VAL A 65 -24.65 -0.28 7.15
N ARG A 66 -24.79 1.00 6.81
CA ARG A 66 -23.80 2.04 7.07
C ARG A 66 -23.41 2.19 8.54
N ASP A 67 -24.34 1.96 9.49
CA ASP A 67 -24.09 2.21 10.92
C ASP A 67 -23.05 1.26 11.53
N GLU A 68 -22.87 0.05 11.00
CA GLU A 68 -21.79 -0.85 11.43
C GLU A 68 -20.44 -0.49 10.82
N LEU A 69 -20.42 -0.05 9.57
CA LEU A 69 -19.21 0.42 8.87
C LEU A 69 -18.72 1.78 9.38
N ILE A 70 -19.63 2.60 9.95
CA ILE A 70 -19.32 3.95 10.48
C ILE A 70 -18.85 3.91 11.95
N LYS A 71 -18.95 2.77 12.64
CA LYS A 71 -18.49 2.68 14.04
C LYS A 71 -17.01 3.02 14.13
N GLN A 72 -16.71 4.04 14.93
CA GLN A 72 -15.34 4.43 15.24
C GLN A 72 -14.94 3.87 16.60
N ARG A 73 -13.72 3.39 16.71
CA ARG A 73 -13.09 2.95 17.94
C ARG A 73 -11.96 3.90 18.31
N GLN A 74 -11.91 4.30 19.57
CA GLN A 74 -10.74 5.03 20.10
C GLN A 74 -9.77 4.04 20.78
N GLU A 75 -8.51 4.09 20.35
CA GLU A 75 -7.46 3.25 20.89
C GLU A 75 -6.14 4.06 20.91
N TYR A 76 -5.45 4.09 22.03
CA TYR A 76 -4.18 4.81 22.23
C TYR A 76 -4.23 6.32 21.86
N GLY A 77 -5.42 6.95 21.99
CA GLY A 77 -5.61 8.36 21.64
C GLY A 77 -5.89 8.62 20.15
N ARG A 78 -5.94 7.58 19.31
CA ARG A 78 -6.23 7.64 17.88
C ARG A 78 -7.63 7.09 17.59
N LYS A 79 -8.22 7.46 16.46
CA LYS A 79 -9.50 6.94 15.98
C LYS A 79 -9.26 5.88 14.90
N TYR A 80 -9.87 4.72 15.04
CA TYR A 80 -9.80 3.61 14.10
C TYR A 80 -11.19 3.23 13.58
N GLN A 81 -11.21 2.58 12.40
CA GLN A 81 -12.42 1.94 11.89
C GLN A 81 -12.89 0.83 12.85
N GLY A 82 -14.19 0.82 13.16
CA GLY A 82 -14.79 -0.15 14.08
C GLY A 82 -15.35 -1.40 13.41
N TYR A 83 -15.35 -1.47 12.09
CA TYR A 83 -15.81 -2.62 11.31
C TYR A 83 -14.78 -3.75 11.37
N MET A 84 -15.20 -4.95 11.77
CA MET A 84 -14.33 -6.13 11.94
C MET A 84 -13.00 -5.79 12.62
N GLU A 85 -12.94 -5.98 13.94
CA GLU A 85 -11.74 -5.71 14.74
C GLU A 85 -10.47 -6.20 14.03
N ALA A 86 -9.52 -5.31 13.80
CA ALA A 86 -8.26 -5.56 13.13
C ALA A 86 -8.26 -5.70 11.59
N LYS A 87 -9.35 -5.43 10.87
CA LYS A 87 -9.31 -5.49 9.42
C LYS A 87 -8.54 -4.33 8.79
N TYR A 88 -8.56 -3.15 9.40
CA TYR A 88 -7.75 -2.01 8.99
C TYR A 88 -6.90 -1.52 10.16
N LEU A 89 -5.60 -1.43 9.95
CA LEU A 89 -4.62 -1.19 11.02
C LEU A 89 -4.26 0.29 11.20
N LEU A 90 -4.53 1.13 10.21
CA LEU A 90 -4.22 2.55 10.29
C LEU A 90 -5.37 3.33 10.95
N PRO A 91 -5.07 4.43 11.66
CA PRO A 91 -6.10 5.34 12.15
C PRO A 91 -6.88 6.00 11.02
N MET A 92 -8.02 6.59 11.35
CA MET A 92 -8.85 7.41 10.45
C MET A 92 -9.15 8.79 11.05
N ASP A 93 -8.23 9.30 11.86
CA ASP A 93 -8.32 10.66 12.39
C ASP A 93 -7.73 11.69 11.41
N GLU A 94 -7.99 12.98 11.67
CA GLU A 94 -7.59 14.09 10.80
C GLU A 94 -6.09 14.08 10.47
N ARG A 95 -5.23 13.82 11.47
CA ARG A 95 -3.78 13.73 11.27
C ARG A 95 -3.38 12.63 10.27
N GLU A 96 -4.05 11.48 10.30
CA GLU A 96 -3.79 10.42 9.34
C GLU A 96 -4.32 10.75 7.95
N LEU A 97 -5.48 11.41 7.85
CA LEU A 97 -6.03 11.86 6.57
C LEU A 97 -5.10 12.89 5.90
N GLU A 98 -4.58 13.86 6.66
CA GLU A 98 -3.57 14.81 6.17
C GLU A 98 -2.29 14.10 5.70
N ARG A 99 -1.84 13.06 6.43
CA ARG A 99 -0.70 12.24 5.99
C ARG A 99 -0.99 11.50 4.69
N LEU A 100 -2.20 10.96 4.52
CA LEU A 100 -2.60 10.29 3.28
C LEU A 100 -2.64 11.26 2.09
N GLU A 101 -3.05 12.50 2.28
CA GLU A 101 -2.97 13.54 1.25
C GLU A 101 -1.52 13.84 0.86
N LEU A 102 -0.63 13.96 1.86
CA LEU A 102 0.81 14.09 1.61
C LEU A 102 1.38 12.90 0.84
N GLN A 103 0.97 11.66 1.20
CA GLN A 103 1.39 10.44 0.51
C GLN A 103 0.90 10.41 -0.94
N ASN A 104 -0.34 10.78 -1.20
CA ASN A 104 -0.86 10.89 -2.56
C ASN A 104 -0.05 11.89 -3.39
N HIS A 105 0.30 13.05 -2.82
CA HIS A 105 1.17 14.02 -3.49
C HIS A 105 2.57 13.44 -3.77
N LEU A 106 3.16 12.69 -2.82
CA LEU A 106 4.43 11.99 -3.01
C LEU A 106 4.33 10.99 -4.17
N VAL A 107 3.25 10.21 -4.26
CA VAL A 107 3.01 9.28 -5.37
C VAL A 107 2.93 10.04 -6.68
N TRP A 108 2.13 11.10 -6.76
CA TRP A 108 1.95 11.91 -7.97
C TRP A 108 3.27 12.49 -8.50
N VAL A 109 4.12 13.06 -7.62
CA VAL A 109 5.46 13.54 -7.98
C VAL A 109 6.36 12.38 -8.47
N SER A 110 6.28 11.24 -7.79
CA SER A 110 7.05 10.03 -8.12
C SER A 110 6.68 9.48 -9.50
N LEU A 111 5.40 9.48 -9.83
CA LEU A 111 4.85 9.02 -11.11
C LEU A 111 4.97 10.07 -12.25
N GLU A 112 5.85 11.07 -12.10
CA GLU A 112 6.08 12.10 -13.12
C GLU A 112 4.83 12.92 -13.43
N HIS A 113 4.05 13.22 -12.40
CA HIS A 113 2.79 13.97 -12.48
C HIS A 113 1.72 13.26 -13.34
N LYS A 114 1.71 11.92 -13.33
CA LYS A 114 0.72 11.10 -14.02
C LYS A 114 -0.15 10.37 -13.02
N LEU A 115 -1.43 10.29 -13.29
CA LEU A 115 -2.37 9.51 -12.49
C LEU A 115 -2.26 8.01 -12.73
N TYR A 116 -1.79 7.59 -13.91
CA TYR A 116 -1.61 6.19 -14.30
C TYR A 116 -0.56 6.03 -15.40
N HIS A 117 -0.08 4.80 -15.58
CA HIS A 117 0.90 4.43 -16.60
C HIS A 117 0.39 3.35 -17.58
N ALA A 118 -0.69 2.63 -17.22
CA ALA A 118 -1.29 1.67 -18.12
C ALA A 118 -1.73 2.33 -19.43
N PRO A 119 -1.47 1.73 -20.60
CA PRO A 119 -1.82 2.30 -21.90
C PRO A 119 -3.31 2.09 -22.24
N VAL A 120 -4.18 2.50 -21.33
CA VAL A 120 -5.63 2.38 -21.44
C VAL A 120 -6.13 3.28 -22.58
N LYS A 121 -6.99 2.73 -23.45
CA LYS A 121 -7.56 3.48 -24.57
C LYS A 121 -8.98 3.98 -24.31
N ASN A 122 -9.71 3.25 -23.49
CA ASN A 122 -11.09 3.56 -23.13
C ASN A 122 -11.20 3.65 -21.61
N LEU A 123 -11.69 4.75 -21.10
CA LEU A 123 -11.86 5.06 -19.69
C LEU A 123 -13.33 5.33 -19.32
N ASP A 124 -14.30 4.73 -20.06
CA ASP A 124 -15.73 4.98 -19.85
C ASP A 124 -16.14 4.71 -18.40
N ARG A 125 -15.60 3.63 -17.79
CA ARG A 125 -15.90 3.26 -16.40
C ARG A 125 -14.63 2.91 -15.65
N VAL A 126 -14.40 3.60 -14.54
CA VAL A 126 -13.20 3.49 -13.74
C VAL A 126 -13.57 3.16 -12.29
N LEU A 127 -12.84 2.23 -11.69
CA LEU A 127 -12.94 1.87 -10.27
C LEU A 127 -11.62 2.20 -9.57
N ASP A 128 -11.70 2.94 -8.49
CA ASP A 128 -10.60 3.17 -7.55
C ASP A 128 -10.87 2.40 -6.26
N VAL A 129 -10.04 1.39 -6.00
CA VAL A 129 -10.19 0.44 -4.89
C VAL A 129 -9.30 0.86 -3.73
N GLY A 130 -9.91 1.10 -2.55
CA GLY A 130 -9.19 1.65 -1.40
C GLY A 130 -8.90 3.14 -1.59
N CYS A 131 -9.90 3.91 -2.05
CA CYS A 131 -9.72 5.29 -2.46
C CYS A 131 -9.34 6.27 -1.33
N GLY A 132 -9.35 5.85 -0.06
CA GLY A 132 -8.99 6.66 1.09
C GLY A 132 -9.74 8.00 1.14
N THR A 133 -9.01 9.12 1.16
CA THR A 133 -9.59 10.47 1.11
C THR A 133 -10.27 10.81 -0.21
N GLY A 134 -10.06 10.00 -1.26
CA GLY A 134 -10.60 10.22 -2.60
C GLY A 134 -9.79 11.19 -3.45
N GLN A 135 -8.60 11.61 -3.02
CA GLN A 135 -7.80 12.60 -3.74
C GLN A 135 -7.51 12.17 -5.18
N TRP A 136 -6.93 10.96 -5.36
CA TRP A 136 -6.67 10.41 -6.69
C TRP A 136 -7.95 10.30 -7.52
N THR A 137 -9.02 9.79 -6.91
CA THR A 137 -10.32 9.58 -7.57
C THR A 137 -10.93 10.88 -8.08
N ILE A 138 -10.83 11.97 -7.29
CA ILE A 138 -11.30 13.32 -7.64
C ILE A 138 -10.47 13.89 -8.79
N GLU A 139 -9.13 13.84 -8.67
CA GLU A 139 -8.22 14.33 -9.72
C GLU A 139 -8.41 13.57 -11.03
N PHE A 140 -8.66 12.25 -10.96
CA PHE A 140 -8.97 11.44 -12.13
C PHE A 140 -10.30 11.84 -12.77
N ALA A 141 -11.36 12.00 -11.97
CA ALA A 141 -12.68 12.40 -12.46
C ALA A 141 -12.68 13.79 -13.12
N ASP A 142 -11.93 14.75 -12.54
CA ASP A 142 -11.75 16.09 -13.09
C ASP A 142 -10.97 16.07 -14.42
N ALA A 143 -9.96 15.21 -14.52
CA ALA A 143 -9.16 15.05 -15.74
C ALA A 143 -9.92 14.31 -16.87
N HIS A 144 -10.93 13.49 -16.52
CA HIS A 144 -11.70 12.64 -17.41
C HIS A 144 -13.22 12.84 -17.23
N PRO A 145 -13.78 14.00 -17.59
CA PRO A 145 -15.19 14.31 -17.34
C PRO A 145 -16.17 13.39 -18.11
N GLU A 146 -15.69 12.67 -19.12
CA GLU A 146 -16.43 11.66 -19.89
C GLU A 146 -16.54 10.30 -19.18
N SER A 147 -15.73 10.06 -18.15
CA SER A 147 -15.66 8.78 -17.42
C SER A 147 -16.70 8.70 -16.32
N GLU A 148 -17.32 7.55 -16.10
CA GLU A 148 -18.00 7.24 -14.84
C GLU A 148 -16.96 6.70 -13.84
N VAL A 149 -16.71 7.43 -12.77
CA VAL A 149 -15.70 7.08 -11.75
C VAL A 149 -16.39 6.63 -10.47
N LEU A 150 -15.95 5.49 -9.94
CA LEU A 150 -16.40 4.95 -8.66
C LEU A 150 -15.20 4.77 -7.74
N GLY A 151 -15.18 5.44 -6.60
CA GLY A 151 -14.25 5.19 -5.50
C GLY A 151 -14.89 4.32 -4.43
N VAL A 152 -14.18 3.30 -3.97
CA VAL A 152 -14.66 2.38 -2.91
C VAL A 152 -13.65 2.34 -1.79
N ASP A 153 -14.10 2.50 -0.55
CA ASP A 153 -13.28 2.39 0.67
C ASP A 153 -14.10 1.86 1.85
N LEU A 154 -13.44 1.30 2.86
CA LEU A 154 -14.06 0.90 4.12
C LEU A 154 -14.48 2.10 4.98
N ALA A 155 -13.82 3.25 4.82
CA ALA A 155 -14.02 4.43 5.63
C ALA A 155 -14.77 5.54 4.85
N PRO A 156 -15.87 6.09 5.40
CA PRO A 156 -16.59 7.20 4.77
C PRO A 156 -15.92 8.54 5.08
N VAL A 157 -14.67 8.73 4.60
CA VAL A 157 -13.84 9.93 4.87
C VAL A 157 -13.76 10.89 3.69
N GLN A 158 -14.40 10.57 2.57
CA GLN A 158 -14.37 11.34 1.34
C GLN A 158 -15.19 12.64 1.46
N PRO A 159 -14.80 13.73 0.73
CA PRO A 159 -15.51 14.99 0.79
C PRO A 159 -16.91 14.92 0.15
N ASN A 160 -17.80 15.83 0.57
CA ASN A 160 -19.15 15.92 0.01
C ASN A 160 -19.21 16.66 -1.33
N SER A 161 -18.24 17.53 -1.61
CA SER A 161 -18.16 18.30 -2.87
C SER A 161 -17.25 17.56 -3.83
N ILE A 162 -17.82 16.89 -4.81
CA ILE A 162 -17.14 16.01 -5.77
C ILE A 162 -17.57 16.31 -7.21
N PRO A 163 -16.78 15.94 -8.21
CA PRO A 163 -17.15 16.03 -9.63
C PRO A 163 -18.46 15.28 -9.92
N PRO A 164 -19.28 15.76 -10.89
CA PRO A 164 -20.60 15.18 -11.18
C PRO A 164 -20.53 13.75 -11.76
N ASN A 165 -19.40 13.35 -12.31
CA ASN A 165 -19.13 12.03 -12.88
C ASN A 165 -18.50 11.05 -11.86
N LEU A 166 -18.36 11.45 -10.58
CA LEU A 166 -17.78 10.65 -9.52
C LEU A 166 -18.83 10.23 -8.48
N LYS A 167 -18.68 9.01 -7.97
CA LYS A 167 -19.41 8.51 -6.80
C LYS A 167 -18.44 7.84 -5.84
N PHE A 168 -18.72 7.92 -4.53
CA PHE A 168 -18.05 7.12 -3.51
C PHE A 168 -19.03 6.13 -2.88
N GLU A 169 -18.56 4.91 -2.67
CA GLU A 169 -19.31 3.85 -1.98
C GLU A 169 -18.47 3.28 -0.83
N VAL A 170 -19.12 2.98 0.29
CA VAL A 170 -18.49 2.32 1.44
C VAL A 170 -18.72 0.84 1.30
N ASP A 171 -17.68 0.06 1.05
CA ASP A 171 -17.76 -1.38 0.91
C ASP A 171 -16.44 -2.06 1.30
N ASP A 172 -16.50 -3.35 1.58
CA ASP A 172 -15.37 -4.21 1.89
C ASP A 172 -14.93 -4.97 0.63
N ILE A 173 -13.86 -4.51 0.01
CA ILE A 173 -13.34 -5.06 -1.25
C ILE A 173 -12.79 -6.51 -1.12
N GLU A 174 -12.59 -7.03 0.08
CA GLU A 174 -12.26 -8.42 0.30
C GLU A 174 -13.50 -9.33 0.38
N MET A 175 -14.71 -8.75 0.43
CA MET A 175 -15.95 -9.51 0.23
C MET A 175 -16.16 -9.79 -1.27
N PRO A 176 -17.06 -10.72 -1.65
CA PRO A 176 -17.39 -10.93 -3.07
C PRO A 176 -17.92 -9.64 -3.70
N TRP A 177 -17.30 -9.19 -4.79
CA TRP A 177 -17.76 -8.02 -5.52
C TRP A 177 -19.12 -8.27 -6.18
N ASN A 178 -19.99 -7.27 -6.16
CA ASN A 178 -21.36 -7.35 -6.67
C ASN A 178 -21.73 -6.18 -7.59
N PHE A 179 -20.74 -5.56 -8.22
CA PHE A 179 -20.97 -4.47 -9.17
C PHE A 179 -21.86 -4.90 -10.32
N THR A 180 -22.78 -4.03 -10.71
CA THR A 180 -23.74 -4.33 -11.79
C THR A 180 -23.12 -4.25 -13.21
N SER A 181 -21.95 -3.62 -13.34
CA SER A 181 -21.26 -3.41 -14.61
C SER A 181 -19.75 -3.54 -14.42
N LYS A 182 -19.08 -3.97 -15.49
CA LYS A 182 -17.62 -4.10 -15.52
C LYS A 182 -16.94 -2.76 -15.80
N PHE A 183 -15.66 -2.66 -15.47
CA PHE A 183 -14.83 -1.46 -15.57
C PHE A 183 -13.82 -1.60 -16.73
N ASN A 184 -13.46 -0.48 -17.33
CA ASN A 184 -12.39 -0.41 -18.34
C ASN A 184 -11.02 -0.28 -17.68
N TYR A 185 -11.00 0.33 -16.50
CA TYR A 185 -9.80 0.53 -15.71
C TYR A 185 -10.11 0.36 -14.23
N ILE A 186 -9.25 -0.38 -13.54
CA ILE A 186 -9.29 -0.54 -12.08
C ILE A 186 -7.95 -0.06 -11.55
N HIS A 187 -8.00 0.83 -10.58
CA HIS A 187 -6.85 1.38 -9.88
C HIS A 187 -6.84 0.97 -8.41
N THR A 188 -5.67 0.85 -7.84
CA THR A 188 -5.48 0.74 -6.40
C THR A 188 -4.12 1.30 -5.99
N GLU A 189 -4.07 2.00 -4.86
CA GLU A 189 -2.86 2.64 -4.34
C GLU A 189 -2.69 2.38 -2.85
N ALA A 190 -1.44 2.05 -2.45
CA ALA A 190 -1.01 1.89 -1.06
C ALA A 190 -1.86 0.88 -0.24
N MET A 191 -2.17 -0.27 -0.84
CA MET A 191 -3.02 -1.30 -0.23
C MET A 191 -2.25 -2.42 0.48
N ILE A 192 -0.90 -2.41 0.46
CA ILE A 192 -0.09 -3.31 1.28
C ILE A 192 -0.38 -3.05 2.77
N GLY A 193 -0.66 -4.14 3.52
CA GLY A 193 -1.13 -4.06 4.91
C GLY A 193 -2.63 -3.79 5.08
N ALA A 194 -3.39 -3.59 3.98
CA ALA A 194 -4.85 -3.48 4.00
C ALA A 194 -5.53 -4.73 3.42
N ILE A 195 -5.01 -5.29 2.33
CA ILE A 195 -5.50 -6.52 1.70
C ILE A 195 -4.77 -7.73 2.30
N GLN A 196 -5.52 -8.74 2.73
CA GLN A 196 -4.99 -10.02 3.23
C GLN A 196 -4.93 -11.09 2.13
N ASP A 197 -5.95 -11.17 1.27
CA ASP A 197 -6.08 -12.16 0.21
C ASP A 197 -5.87 -11.54 -1.18
N TRP A 198 -4.61 -11.28 -1.52
CA TRP A 198 -4.21 -10.74 -2.82
C TRP A 198 -4.58 -11.63 -4.01
N PRO A 199 -4.43 -12.97 -3.97
CA PRO A 199 -4.93 -13.86 -5.02
C PRO A 199 -6.41 -13.64 -5.33
N LYS A 200 -7.26 -13.55 -4.30
CA LYS A 200 -8.68 -13.26 -4.46
C LYS A 200 -8.92 -11.88 -5.05
N TYR A 201 -8.18 -10.85 -4.58
CA TYR A 201 -8.27 -9.50 -5.12
C TYR A 201 -7.99 -9.47 -6.63
N PHE A 202 -6.91 -10.11 -7.09
CA PHE A 202 -6.58 -10.19 -8.51
C PHE A 202 -7.61 -10.96 -9.33
N CYS A 203 -8.19 -12.03 -8.78
CA CYS A 203 -9.28 -12.76 -9.44
C CYS A 203 -10.55 -11.90 -9.56
N GLN A 204 -10.97 -11.22 -8.49
CA GLN A 204 -12.14 -10.35 -8.51
C GLN A 204 -11.96 -9.17 -9.48
N SER A 205 -10.82 -8.48 -9.42
CA SER A 205 -10.53 -7.38 -10.34
C SER A 205 -10.50 -7.85 -11.81
N PHE A 206 -9.96 -9.04 -12.09
CA PHE A 206 -10.01 -9.63 -13.43
C PHE A 206 -11.45 -9.91 -13.89
N GLU A 207 -12.28 -10.47 -13.03
CA GLU A 207 -13.69 -10.77 -13.35
C GLU A 207 -14.44 -9.50 -13.72
N PHE A 208 -14.25 -8.40 -12.95
CA PHE A 208 -14.95 -7.14 -13.14
C PHE A 208 -14.31 -6.18 -14.15
N LEU A 209 -13.19 -6.55 -14.77
CA LEU A 209 -12.67 -5.84 -15.94
C LEU A 209 -13.40 -6.23 -17.22
N GLN A 210 -13.63 -5.23 -18.10
CA GLN A 210 -14.00 -5.44 -19.50
C GLN A 210 -12.85 -6.13 -20.25
N PRO A 211 -13.12 -6.96 -21.27
CA PRO A 211 -12.08 -7.41 -22.20
C PRO A 211 -11.30 -6.21 -22.75
N GLY A 212 -9.98 -6.28 -22.73
CA GLY A 212 -9.08 -5.18 -23.09
C GLY A 212 -8.83 -4.13 -22.00
N GLY A 213 -9.54 -4.20 -20.88
CA GLY A 213 -9.35 -3.32 -19.72
C GLY A 213 -8.06 -3.61 -18.94
N TYR A 214 -7.67 -2.69 -18.09
CA TYR A 214 -6.44 -2.74 -17.29
C TYR A 214 -6.72 -2.65 -15.79
N LEU A 215 -5.93 -3.41 -15.03
CA LEU A 215 -5.70 -3.17 -13.60
C LEU A 215 -4.32 -2.52 -13.45
N GLU A 216 -4.23 -1.49 -12.61
CA GLU A 216 -2.97 -0.88 -12.20
C GLU A 216 -2.91 -0.74 -10.68
N CYS A 217 -1.80 -1.22 -10.11
CA CYS A 217 -1.52 -1.18 -8.68
C CYS A 217 -0.29 -0.30 -8.42
N HIS A 218 -0.44 0.69 -7.56
CA HIS A 218 0.64 1.54 -7.08
C HIS A 218 0.94 1.18 -5.63
N ASP A 219 2.12 0.60 -5.37
CA ASP A 219 2.45 0.21 -4.00
C ASP A 219 3.95 0.23 -3.72
N VAL A 220 4.30 0.26 -2.45
CA VAL A 220 5.67 0.33 -1.98
C VAL A 220 6.20 -1.06 -1.65
N ASP A 221 7.46 -1.33 -1.98
CA ASP A 221 8.21 -2.41 -1.37
C ASP A 221 8.52 -2.03 0.08
N PHE A 222 7.85 -2.70 1.02
CA PHE A 222 8.06 -2.42 2.44
C PHE A 222 9.39 -3.00 2.97
N ASN A 223 10.44 -2.92 2.11
CA ASN A 223 11.82 -3.22 2.46
C ASN A 223 12.70 -2.01 2.13
N VAL A 224 13.50 -1.60 3.10
CA VAL A 224 14.44 -0.48 2.92
C VAL A 224 15.70 -0.96 2.23
N HIS A 225 16.19 -0.17 1.28
CA HIS A 225 17.41 -0.44 0.51
C HIS A 225 18.47 0.64 0.77
N CYS A 226 19.74 0.24 0.72
CA CYS A 226 20.89 1.13 0.81
C CYS A 226 22.02 0.55 -0.04
N ASP A 227 22.42 1.25 -1.12
CA ASP A 227 23.36 0.72 -2.12
C ASP A 227 24.83 0.95 -1.74
N ASP A 228 25.14 1.91 -0.87
CA ASP A 228 26.50 2.38 -0.56
C ASP A 228 26.99 2.04 0.86
N GLY A 229 26.17 1.30 1.63
CA GLY A 229 26.53 0.86 2.97
C GLY A 229 26.51 1.96 4.05
N THR A 230 25.90 3.10 3.78
CA THR A 230 25.77 4.20 4.76
C THR A 230 24.73 3.91 5.84
N MET A 231 23.84 2.92 5.66
CA MET A 231 22.89 2.47 6.66
C MET A 231 23.47 1.32 7.50
N PRO A 232 23.74 1.52 8.80
CA PRO A 232 24.26 0.46 9.68
C PRO A 232 23.23 -0.65 9.90
N ASP A 233 23.70 -1.89 10.15
CA ASP A 233 22.82 -3.04 10.42
C ASP A 233 21.98 -2.86 11.69
N ASP A 234 22.47 -2.08 12.67
CA ASP A 234 21.75 -1.77 13.91
C ASP A 234 20.88 -0.50 13.82
N CYS A 235 20.74 0.06 12.62
CA CYS A 235 19.91 1.23 12.37
C CYS A 235 18.47 1.03 12.84
N PRO A 236 17.84 2.01 13.51
CA PRO A 236 16.44 1.94 13.92
C PRO A 236 15.46 1.64 12.75
N ILE A 237 15.79 2.05 11.52
CA ILE A 237 14.97 1.77 10.33
C ILE A 237 14.96 0.26 10.04
N VAL A 238 16.13 -0.40 10.05
CA VAL A 238 16.24 -1.85 9.84
C VAL A 238 15.42 -2.61 10.91
N LYS A 239 15.60 -2.27 12.18
CA LYS A 239 14.85 -2.88 13.29
C LYS A 239 13.34 -2.65 13.19
N TRP A 240 12.94 -1.47 12.72
CA TRP A 240 11.52 -1.16 12.49
C TRP A 240 10.91 -2.13 11.47
N HIS A 241 11.59 -2.34 10.34
CA HIS A 241 11.12 -3.30 9.32
C HIS A 241 11.02 -4.72 9.87
N GLU A 242 12.04 -5.18 10.62
CA GLU A 242 12.00 -6.49 11.26
C GLU A 242 10.78 -6.66 12.17
N TYR A 243 10.49 -5.67 13.03
CA TYR A 243 9.33 -5.71 13.92
C TYR A 243 8.01 -5.64 13.17
N MET A 244 7.93 -4.78 12.14
CA MET A 244 6.72 -4.64 11.32
C MET A 244 6.41 -5.95 10.59
N HIS A 245 7.39 -6.59 9.94
CA HIS A 245 7.22 -7.88 9.28
C HIS A 245 6.80 -8.98 10.26
N GLN A 246 7.47 -9.09 11.42
CA GLN A 246 7.10 -10.07 12.45
C GLN A 246 5.67 -9.87 12.97
N ALA A 247 5.26 -8.63 13.19
CA ALA A 247 3.92 -8.32 13.66
C ALA A 247 2.86 -8.62 12.58
N ALA A 248 3.13 -8.22 11.34
CA ALA A 248 2.25 -8.40 10.21
C ALA A 248 2.04 -9.89 9.88
N GLU A 249 3.09 -10.70 9.89
CA GLU A 249 3.02 -12.15 9.71
C GLU A 249 2.10 -12.80 10.74
N LYS A 250 2.26 -12.45 12.03
CA LYS A 250 1.39 -12.97 13.10
C LYS A 250 -0.07 -12.58 12.96
N MET A 251 -0.34 -11.43 12.33
CA MET A 251 -1.68 -10.91 12.14
C MET A 251 -2.29 -11.28 10.78
N GLY A 252 -1.53 -11.94 9.89
CA GLY A 252 -1.97 -12.37 8.58
C GLY A 252 -2.00 -11.25 7.53
N PHE A 253 -1.23 -10.16 7.72
CA PHE A 253 -1.09 -9.08 6.74
C PHE A 253 0.24 -9.20 6.00
N PRO A 254 0.26 -9.59 4.71
CA PRO A 254 1.52 -9.70 3.97
C PRO A 254 2.06 -8.31 3.60
N LEU A 255 3.22 -7.92 4.14
CA LEU A 255 3.91 -6.66 3.81
C LEU A 255 4.91 -6.80 2.65
N ASP A 256 5.34 -8.04 2.34
CA ASP A 256 6.34 -8.34 1.29
C ASP A 256 5.70 -8.98 0.05
N VAL A 257 4.50 -8.53 -0.31
CA VAL A 257 3.71 -9.17 -1.36
C VAL A 257 3.84 -8.50 -2.72
N VAL A 258 4.30 -7.25 -2.79
CA VAL A 258 4.36 -6.48 -4.06
C VAL A 258 5.19 -7.16 -5.14
N HIS A 259 6.23 -7.89 -4.74
CA HIS A 259 7.07 -8.65 -5.66
C HIS A 259 6.31 -9.80 -6.34
N SER A 260 5.28 -10.33 -5.69
CA SER A 260 4.43 -11.40 -6.21
C SER A 260 3.31 -10.91 -7.12
N PHE A 261 3.01 -9.60 -7.16
CA PHE A 261 1.91 -9.06 -7.96
C PHE A 261 1.94 -9.50 -9.42
N PRO A 262 3.09 -9.47 -10.13
CA PRO A 262 3.13 -9.92 -11.51
C PRO A 262 2.76 -11.41 -11.69
N ASP A 263 3.14 -12.27 -10.75
CA ASP A 263 2.82 -13.70 -10.80
C ASP A 263 1.35 -13.93 -10.46
N LEU A 264 0.83 -13.31 -9.41
CA LEU A 264 -0.57 -13.36 -9.03
C LEU A 264 -1.49 -12.80 -10.12
N MET A 265 -1.11 -11.72 -10.79
CA MET A 265 -1.83 -11.21 -11.96
C MET A 265 -1.84 -12.22 -13.11
N ARG A 266 -0.70 -12.89 -13.38
CA ARG A 266 -0.61 -13.92 -14.42
C ARG A 266 -1.49 -15.12 -14.11
N GLU A 267 -1.50 -15.56 -12.85
CA GLU A 267 -2.36 -16.64 -12.36
C GLU A 267 -3.84 -16.30 -12.48
N ALA A 268 -4.22 -15.04 -12.24
CA ALA A 268 -5.59 -14.54 -12.44
C ALA A 268 -5.98 -14.40 -13.92
N GLY A 269 -5.03 -14.47 -14.86
CA GLY A 269 -5.29 -14.45 -16.32
C GLY A 269 -4.89 -13.13 -17.02
N TYR A 270 -4.26 -12.19 -16.34
CA TYR A 270 -3.77 -10.96 -16.96
C TYR A 270 -2.61 -11.23 -17.92
N THR A 271 -2.54 -10.43 -18.97
CA THR A 271 -1.45 -10.38 -19.95
C THR A 271 -0.85 -8.98 -20.03
N ASP A 272 0.20 -8.81 -20.84
CA ASP A 272 0.88 -7.51 -21.03
C ASP A 272 1.29 -6.86 -19.69
N ILE A 273 1.69 -7.71 -18.72
CA ILE A 273 2.05 -7.26 -17.38
C ILE A 273 3.36 -6.47 -17.45
N THR A 274 3.34 -5.27 -16.91
CA THR A 274 4.48 -4.36 -16.88
C THR A 274 4.70 -3.86 -15.45
N ARG A 275 5.96 -3.78 -15.04
CA ARG A 275 6.39 -3.24 -13.75
C ARG A 275 7.32 -2.05 -13.97
N ARG A 276 6.98 -0.89 -13.42
CA ARG A 276 7.82 0.29 -13.34
C ARG A 276 8.28 0.49 -11.91
N VAL A 277 9.51 0.93 -11.74
CA VAL A 277 10.15 1.12 -10.43
C VAL A 277 10.53 2.59 -10.28
N PHE A 278 10.14 3.16 -9.15
CA PHE A 278 10.49 4.51 -8.73
C PHE A 278 11.16 4.43 -7.36
N LYS A 279 12.18 5.24 -7.12
CA LYS A 279 12.88 5.25 -5.84
C LYS A 279 12.38 6.39 -4.98
N TRP A 280 12.05 6.10 -3.72
CA TRP A 280 11.73 7.06 -2.67
C TRP A 280 12.89 7.17 -1.70
N PRO A 281 13.81 8.12 -1.85
CA PRO A 281 14.82 8.38 -0.83
C PRO A 281 14.14 8.70 0.50
N ILE A 282 14.70 8.22 1.62
CA ILE A 282 14.07 8.43 2.94
C ILE A 282 14.19 9.87 3.46
N ASN A 283 15.02 10.69 2.81
CA ASN A 283 15.20 12.12 3.10
C ASN A 283 15.93 12.82 1.94
N THR A 284 16.40 14.05 2.13
CA THR A 284 17.01 14.90 1.10
C THR A 284 18.49 14.61 0.81
N TRP A 285 18.97 13.39 1.05
CA TRP A 285 20.34 12.98 0.75
C TRP A 285 20.72 13.01 -0.74
N PRO A 286 19.81 12.81 -1.72
CA PRO A 286 20.19 12.84 -3.13
C PRO A 286 20.67 14.22 -3.59
N LYS A 287 21.59 14.21 -4.58
CA LYS A 287 22.07 15.42 -5.25
C LYS A 287 21.05 15.99 -6.25
N ASP A 288 20.34 15.13 -6.95
CA ASP A 288 19.33 15.49 -7.94
C ASP A 288 18.14 16.20 -7.28
N LYS A 289 17.68 17.30 -7.89
CA LYS A 289 16.60 18.14 -7.32
C LYS A 289 15.27 17.41 -7.20
N ARG A 290 14.92 16.58 -8.19
CA ARG A 290 13.66 15.81 -8.16
C ARG A 290 13.70 14.77 -7.05
N TYR A 291 14.82 14.06 -6.90
CA TYR A 291 14.98 13.10 -5.81
C TYR A 291 15.10 13.75 -4.44
N LYS A 292 15.57 14.99 -4.35
CA LYS A 292 15.48 15.79 -3.09
C LYS A 292 14.04 16.11 -2.74
N GLU A 293 13.22 16.49 -3.71
CA GLU A 293 11.80 16.78 -3.52
C GLU A 293 11.06 15.50 -3.08
N ILE A 294 11.22 14.39 -3.81
CA ILE A 294 10.67 13.09 -3.43
C ILE A 294 11.15 12.68 -2.03
N GLY A 295 12.44 12.82 -1.74
CA GLY A 295 13.01 12.48 -0.45
C GLY A 295 12.52 13.35 0.69
N TRP A 296 12.25 14.63 0.45
CA TRP A 296 11.61 15.50 1.44
C TRP A 296 10.17 15.05 1.73
N LEU A 297 9.36 14.83 0.70
CA LEU A 297 7.99 14.33 0.84
C LEU A 297 7.94 12.96 1.53
N ALA A 298 8.84 12.05 1.17
CA ALA A 298 8.92 10.73 1.79
C ALA A 298 9.33 10.83 3.26
N CYS A 299 10.30 11.69 3.60
CA CYS A 299 10.70 11.93 4.98
C CYS A 299 9.52 12.42 5.82
N GLU A 300 8.82 13.45 5.39
CA GLU A 300 7.63 13.97 6.08
C GLU A 300 6.57 12.89 6.24
N ASN A 301 6.26 12.13 5.18
CA ASN A 301 5.31 11.02 5.22
C ASN A 301 5.70 9.96 6.29
N PHE A 302 6.99 9.60 6.40
CA PHE A 302 7.46 8.67 7.42
C PHE A 302 7.47 9.29 8.82
N LEU A 303 7.90 10.55 8.97
CA LEU A 303 7.90 11.24 10.26
C LEU A 303 6.48 11.36 10.85
N TRP A 304 5.48 11.63 10.02
CA TRP A 304 4.08 11.70 10.43
C TRP A 304 3.47 10.31 10.63
N GLY A 305 3.83 9.34 9.78
CA GLY A 305 3.21 8.03 9.68
C GLY A 305 3.82 6.93 10.53
N CYS A 306 5.08 7.07 10.98
CA CYS A 306 5.75 5.96 11.67
C CYS A 306 5.00 5.48 12.93
N GLU A 307 4.35 6.38 13.68
CA GLU A 307 3.54 6.00 14.83
C GLU A 307 2.22 5.34 14.40
N SER A 308 1.49 5.93 13.45
CA SER A 308 0.21 5.39 12.97
C SER A 308 0.37 4.01 12.32
N MET A 309 1.40 3.82 11.50
CA MET A 309 1.72 2.53 10.87
C MET A 309 2.12 1.46 11.90
N SER A 310 2.81 1.87 12.99
CA SER A 310 3.38 0.92 13.96
C SER A 310 2.44 0.58 15.11
N LEU A 311 1.62 1.53 15.56
CA LEU A 311 0.95 1.43 16.86
C LEU A 311 0.04 0.21 16.95
N ALA A 312 -0.93 0.07 16.04
CA ALA A 312 -1.83 -1.09 16.06
C ALA A 312 -1.06 -2.39 15.76
N LEU A 313 -0.13 -2.37 14.82
CA LEU A 313 0.59 -3.56 14.38
C LEU A 313 1.50 -4.11 15.49
N LEU A 314 2.33 -3.27 16.12
CA LEU A 314 3.26 -3.71 17.16
C LEU A 314 2.55 -4.05 18.49
N THR A 315 1.50 -3.31 18.85
CA THR A 315 0.76 -3.61 20.08
C THR A 315 -0.02 -4.90 19.97
N ARG A 316 -0.72 -5.14 18.86
CA ARG A 316 -1.54 -6.35 18.67
C ARG A 316 -0.71 -7.56 18.23
N GLY A 317 0.24 -7.36 17.29
CA GLY A 317 1.07 -8.44 16.74
C GLY A 317 2.19 -8.88 17.66
N LEU A 318 2.87 -7.96 18.36
CA LEU A 318 4.02 -8.25 19.21
C LEU A 318 3.75 -8.07 20.71
N GLY A 319 2.60 -7.49 21.10
CA GLY A 319 2.25 -7.27 22.50
C GLY A 319 2.99 -6.10 23.16
N TRP A 320 3.54 -5.18 22.35
CA TRP A 320 4.17 -3.96 22.88
C TRP A 320 3.13 -3.06 23.54
N THR A 321 3.55 -2.31 24.54
CA THR A 321 2.76 -1.19 25.06
C THR A 321 2.85 0.00 24.10
N ALA A 322 1.85 0.87 24.11
CA ALA A 322 1.88 2.10 23.29
C ALA A 322 3.09 3.00 23.62
N ASP A 323 3.51 3.00 24.90
CA ASP A 323 4.67 3.80 25.31
C ASP A 323 5.99 3.23 24.80
N GLU A 324 6.15 1.90 24.74
CA GLU A 324 7.31 1.26 24.10
C GLU A 324 7.38 1.61 22.62
N VAL A 325 6.24 1.60 21.91
CA VAL A 325 6.16 2.04 20.52
C VAL A 325 6.63 3.49 20.39
N ARG A 326 6.10 4.42 21.20
CA ARG A 326 6.46 5.84 21.13
C ARG A 326 7.93 6.10 21.45
N VAL A 327 8.50 5.41 22.42
CA VAL A 327 9.93 5.49 22.75
C VAL A 327 10.78 5.05 21.56
N PHE A 328 10.40 3.94 20.91
CA PHE A 328 11.10 3.45 19.71
C PHE A 328 10.99 4.44 18.54
N MET A 329 9.80 5.06 18.34
CA MET A 329 9.58 6.05 17.28
C MET A 329 10.50 7.28 17.40
N ALA A 330 10.91 7.69 18.58
CA ALA A 330 11.84 8.80 18.74
C ALA A 330 13.22 8.54 18.11
N GLY A 331 13.72 7.31 18.21
CA GLY A 331 14.94 6.88 17.52
C GLY A 331 14.76 6.73 16.02
N LEU A 332 13.62 6.20 15.61
CA LEU A 332 13.27 5.98 14.22
C LEU A 332 13.14 7.31 13.44
N ARG A 333 12.45 8.31 14.01
CA ARG A 333 12.33 9.64 13.40
C ARG A 333 13.70 10.29 13.16
N ARG A 334 14.62 10.19 14.13
CA ARG A 334 16.00 10.70 13.96
C ARG A 334 16.73 9.99 12.84
N ALA A 335 16.55 8.68 12.68
CA ALA A 335 17.19 7.91 11.61
C ALA A 335 16.62 8.28 10.23
N PHE A 336 15.31 8.50 10.09
CA PHE A 336 14.71 8.98 8.85
C PHE A 336 15.23 10.37 8.45
N ALA A 337 15.41 11.27 9.41
CA ALA A 337 15.91 12.63 9.15
C ALA A 337 17.43 12.69 8.91
N ASP A 338 18.18 11.64 9.23
CA ASP A 338 19.65 11.64 9.09
C ASP A 338 20.09 11.53 7.62
N ARG A 339 20.51 12.62 7.04
CA ARG A 339 20.97 12.71 5.63
C ARG A 339 22.26 11.94 5.33
N ARG A 340 22.93 11.41 6.34
CA ARG A 340 24.09 10.52 6.17
C ARG A 340 23.67 9.10 5.84
N ILE A 341 22.39 8.75 6.02
CA ILE A 341 21.82 7.45 5.65
C ILE A 341 21.19 7.61 4.26
N HIS A 342 21.84 7.01 3.25
CA HIS A 342 21.43 7.07 1.85
C HIS A 342 20.47 5.92 1.50
N ALA A 343 19.49 5.69 2.36
CA ALA A 343 18.50 4.66 2.15
C ALA A 343 17.32 5.15 1.29
N TYR A 344 16.60 4.21 0.71
CA TYR A 344 15.42 4.46 -0.12
C TYR A 344 14.47 3.26 -0.10
N TYR A 345 13.22 3.50 -0.50
CA TYR A 345 12.23 2.47 -0.82
C TYR A 345 12.03 2.38 -2.33
N ASN A 346 11.71 1.18 -2.83
CA ASN A 346 11.19 1.03 -4.17
C ASN A 346 9.66 1.19 -4.13
N PHE A 347 9.16 2.07 -4.97
CA PHE A 347 7.74 2.24 -5.24
C PHE A 347 7.44 1.70 -6.63
N TYR A 348 6.37 0.95 -6.77
CA TYR A 348 6.03 0.24 -8.00
C TYR A 348 4.72 0.75 -8.59
N ALA A 349 4.69 0.94 -9.91
CA ALA A 349 3.47 0.96 -10.70
C ALA A 349 3.45 -0.35 -11.52
N ILE A 350 2.51 -1.23 -11.20
CA ILE A 350 2.37 -2.56 -11.82
C ILE A 350 1.01 -2.62 -12.47
N TYR A 351 0.97 -2.84 -13.79
CA TYR A 351 -0.28 -2.97 -14.51
C TYR A 351 -0.32 -4.20 -15.40
N GLY A 352 -1.53 -4.72 -15.61
CA GLY A 352 -1.79 -5.85 -16.50
C GLY A 352 -3.12 -5.69 -17.20
N ARG A 353 -3.26 -6.34 -18.35
CA ARG A 353 -4.40 -6.25 -19.26
C ARG A 353 -5.25 -7.51 -19.20
N LYS A 354 -6.57 -7.37 -19.17
CA LYS A 354 -7.48 -8.47 -19.46
C LYS A 354 -7.49 -8.72 -20.97
N PRO A 355 -7.23 -9.97 -21.46
CA PRO A 355 -7.27 -10.26 -22.89
C PRO A 355 -8.62 -9.93 -23.52
N GLU A 356 -8.61 -9.52 -24.81
CA GLU A 356 -9.84 -9.20 -25.58
C GLU A 356 -10.80 -10.38 -25.71
N ASN A 357 -10.26 -11.61 -25.72
CA ASN A 357 -11.00 -12.85 -25.86
C ASN A 357 -11.30 -13.55 -24.53
N ALA A 358 -11.01 -12.92 -23.38
CA ALA A 358 -11.37 -13.44 -22.07
C ALA A 358 -12.88 -13.29 -21.83
N VAL A 359 -13.51 -14.37 -21.36
CA VAL A 359 -14.95 -14.41 -21.05
C VAL A 359 -15.24 -13.82 -19.67
#